data_56948c153dac65b7c6ebde57fc8cfc93
#
_entry.id   56948c153dac65b7c6ebde57fc8cfc93
#
_cell.length_a   1.000
_cell.length_b   1.000
_cell.length_c   1.000
_cell.angle_alpha   90.00
_cell.angle_beta   90.00
_cell.angle_gamma   90.00
#
_symmetry.space_group_name_H-M   'P 1'
#
loop_
_entity.id
_entity.type
_entity.pdbx_description
1 polymer ?
#
loop_
_entity_poly.entity_id
_entity_poly.type
_entity_poly.pdbx_seq_one_letter_code
_entity_poly.pdbx_strand_id
1 'polypeptide(L)'
;NFLLYNMWQQGVISEDDYRSAAAQPLVLAETDNTKKSSSTTSYFTDALFNEVVKDIMAKEGVDESTAQSMLYTGGYTIEATVNPKIQTAMENLMLNTDDAYFPAGWHEEEVTSISDDDVQVYNEDGTPKTRTGDDGTVYYYRNVRTQAAMVTLDYDGNVLAMVGGLGEKTKSLSLNRAYGVTRQTGSTIKPIGAYALGIEYGLVNWSTMLNNSPLYQKQDMVIRDEDY
;
A
#
# COMPACT_ATOMS: atom_id res chain seq x y z
N ASN A 1 -28.34 20.71 -5.67
CA ASN A 1 -28.84 22.09 -6.06
C ASN A 1 -27.77 23.18 -6.00
N PHE A 2 -26.64 23.01 -5.26
CA PHE A 2 -25.57 24.02 -5.16
C PHE A 2 -24.89 24.30 -6.52
N LEU A 3 -24.64 23.26 -7.30
CA LEU A 3 -24.06 23.38 -8.65
C LEU A 3 -24.97 24.17 -9.59
N LEU A 4 -26.25 23.83 -9.65
CA LEU A 4 -27.24 24.54 -10.49
C LEU A 4 -27.38 26.00 -10.08
N TYR A 5 -27.34 26.28 -8.79
CA TYR A 5 -27.38 27.67 -8.27
C TYR A 5 -26.15 28.47 -8.74
N ASN A 6 -24.95 27.90 -8.64
CA ASN A 6 -23.71 28.55 -9.11
C ASN A 6 -23.72 28.79 -10.62
N MET A 7 -24.21 27.82 -11.41
CA MET A 7 -24.33 27.98 -12.87
C MET A 7 -25.28 29.12 -13.25
N TRP A 8 -26.39 29.27 -12.53
CA TRP A 8 -27.27 30.41 -12.71
C TRP A 8 -26.62 31.72 -12.29
N GLN A 9 -25.98 31.79 -11.12
CA GLN A 9 -25.30 33.02 -10.66
C GLN A 9 -24.17 33.45 -11.60
N GLN A 10 -23.53 32.53 -12.29
CA GLN A 10 -22.49 32.80 -13.27
C GLN A 10 -23.05 33.06 -14.69
N GLY A 11 -24.35 33.05 -14.86
CA GLY A 11 -25.00 33.30 -16.17
C GLY A 11 -24.83 32.17 -17.18
N VAL A 12 -24.45 30.97 -16.73
CA VAL A 12 -24.29 29.79 -17.60
C VAL A 12 -25.64 29.20 -18.00
N ILE A 13 -26.62 29.29 -17.07
CA ILE A 13 -28.02 28.88 -17.32
C ILE A 13 -28.97 30.00 -16.91
N SER A 14 -30.18 30.01 -17.50
CA SER A 14 -31.23 30.97 -17.15
C SER A 14 -31.84 30.64 -15.78
N GLU A 15 -32.55 31.61 -15.20
CA GLU A 15 -33.29 31.39 -13.96
C GLU A 15 -34.40 30.34 -14.11
N ASP A 16 -35.06 30.31 -15.27
CA ASP A 16 -36.11 29.35 -15.58
C ASP A 16 -35.53 27.93 -15.71
N ASP A 17 -34.36 27.78 -16.33
CA ASP A 17 -33.64 26.49 -16.41
C ASP A 17 -33.22 26.04 -15.03
N TYR A 18 -32.68 26.95 -14.19
CA TYR A 18 -32.30 26.63 -12.82
C TYR A 18 -33.51 26.13 -12.03
N ARG A 19 -34.64 26.86 -12.05
CA ARG A 19 -35.85 26.47 -11.31
C ARG A 19 -36.45 25.16 -11.81
N SER A 20 -36.47 24.96 -13.12
CA SER A 20 -36.95 23.74 -13.74
C SER A 20 -36.10 22.54 -13.35
N ALA A 21 -34.77 22.65 -13.45
CA ALA A 21 -33.83 21.57 -13.10
C ALA A 21 -33.83 21.30 -11.57
N ALA A 22 -33.91 22.34 -10.73
CA ALA A 22 -33.92 22.18 -9.28
C ALA A 22 -35.21 21.52 -8.74
N ALA A 23 -36.32 21.62 -9.50
CA ALA A 23 -37.60 20.97 -9.16
C ALA A 23 -37.64 19.49 -9.57
N GLN A 24 -36.72 19.02 -10.44
CA GLN A 24 -36.67 17.63 -10.84
C GLN A 24 -35.98 16.77 -9.78
N PRO A 25 -36.51 15.57 -9.45
CA PRO A 25 -35.79 14.63 -8.62
C PRO A 25 -34.51 14.20 -9.33
N LEU A 26 -33.40 14.16 -8.58
CA LEU A 26 -32.14 13.64 -9.10
C LEU A 26 -32.30 12.15 -9.36
N VAL A 27 -32.42 11.77 -10.63
CA VAL A 27 -32.41 10.37 -11.05
C VAL A 27 -30.97 10.02 -11.40
N LEU A 28 -30.31 9.32 -10.48
CA LEU A 28 -29.01 8.72 -10.80
C LEU A 28 -29.26 7.61 -11.84
N ALA A 29 -28.49 7.61 -12.92
CA ALA A 29 -28.48 6.45 -13.80
C ALA A 29 -28.19 5.21 -12.94
N GLU A 30 -29.11 4.24 -12.97
CA GLU A 30 -28.80 2.94 -12.40
C GLU A 30 -27.58 2.43 -13.17
N THR A 31 -26.42 2.52 -12.54
CA THR A 31 -25.27 1.75 -12.98
C THR A 31 -25.69 0.31 -12.81
N ASP A 32 -25.82 -0.38 -13.95
CA ASP A 32 -26.10 -1.81 -14.00
C ASP A 32 -24.99 -2.54 -13.23
N ASN A 33 -25.17 -2.67 -11.90
CA ASN A 33 -24.25 -3.34 -11.00
C ASN A 33 -24.11 -4.84 -11.29
N THR A 34 -24.83 -5.34 -12.32
CA THR A 34 -24.67 -6.72 -12.80
C THR A 34 -23.43 -6.90 -13.67
N LYS A 35 -22.88 -5.82 -14.23
CA LYS A 35 -21.52 -5.80 -14.73
C LYS A 35 -20.61 -5.26 -13.65
N LYS A 36 -20.25 -6.10 -12.70
CA LYS A 36 -19.01 -5.93 -11.92
C LYS A 36 -17.81 -5.99 -12.88
N SER A 37 -17.67 -5.00 -13.72
CA SER A 37 -16.38 -4.54 -14.17
C SER A 37 -15.81 -3.65 -13.08
N SER A 38 -15.72 -4.16 -11.88
CA SER A 38 -14.76 -3.61 -10.93
C SER A 38 -13.41 -4.08 -11.45
N SER A 39 -12.87 -3.38 -12.40
CA SER A 39 -11.46 -3.47 -12.71
C SER A 39 -10.68 -2.85 -11.56
N THR A 40 -10.69 -3.53 -10.41
CA THR A 40 -9.74 -3.21 -9.36
C THR A 40 -8.37 -3.37 -9.99
N THR A 41 -7.62 -2.28 -10.08
CA THR A 41 -6.29 -2.29 -10.65
C THR A 41 -5.35 -3.12 -9.78
N SER A 42 -4.36 -3.78 -10.40
CA SER A 42 -3.33 -4.51 -9.65
C SER A 42 -2.48 -3.55 -8.80
N TYR A 43 -1.78 -4.06 -7.81
CA TYR A 43 -0.81 -3.25 -7.05
C TYR A 43 0.30 -2.68 -7.95
N PHE A 44 0.70 -3.44 -8.98
CA PHE A 44 1.65 -2.96 -9.98
C PHE A 44 1.08 -1.77 -10.74
N THR A 45 -0.16 -1.88 -11.23
CA THR A 45 -0.81 -0.81 -11.98
C THR A 45 -1.00 0.45 -11.14
N ASP A 46 -1.33 0.31 -9.85
CA ASP A 46 -1.44 1.44 -8.94
C ASP A 46 -0.09 2.16 -8.73
N ALA A 47 0.99 1.39 -8.57
CA ALA A 47 2.33 1.95 -8.45
C ALA A 47 2.74 2.67 -9.75
N LEU A 48 2.50 2.05 -10.89
CA LEU A 48 2.75 2.65 -12.21
C LEU A 48 1.98 3.95 -12.39
N PHE A 49 0.69 3.96 -12.05
CA PHE A 49 -0.13 5.17 -12.11
C PHE A 49 0.50 6.32 -11.30
N ASN A 50 0.90 6.04 -10.05
CA ASN A 50 1.50 7.04 -9.18
C ASN A 50 2.84 7.56 -9.72
N GLU A 51 3.67 6.70 -10.31
CA GLU A 51 4.94 7.13 -10.92
C GLU A 51 4.70 7.99 -12.16
N VAL A 52 3.81 7.60 -13.05
CA VAL A 52 3.48 8.38 -14.25
C VAL A 52 2.90 9.76 -13.87
N VAL A 53 2.05 9.82 -12.85
CA VAL A 53 1.54 11.11 -12.34
C VAL A 53 2.68 11.99 -11.85
N LYS A 54 3.62 11.45 -11.08
CA LYS A 54 4.81 12.20 -10.63
C LYS A 54 5.68 12.69 -11.79
N ASP A 55 5.86 11.86 -12.81
CA ASP A 55 6.64 12.23 -14.00
C ASP A 55 5.97 13.38 -14.77
N ILE A 56 4.63 13.34 -14.93
CA ILE A 56 3.86 14.42 -15.55
C ILE A 56 4.00 15.70 -14.72
N MET A 57 3.83 15.62 -13.38
CA MET A 57 4.01 16.77 -12.49
C MET A 57 5.38 17.40 -12.64
N ALA A 58 6.43 16.58 -12.65
CA ALA A 58 7.81 17.04 -12.77
C ALA A 58 8.10 17.66 -14.14
N LYS A 59 7.57 17.05 -15.21
CA LYS A 59 7.82 17.51 -16.59
C LYS A 59 7.04 18.75 -16.96
N GLU A 60 5.76 18.81 -16.59
CA GLU A 60 4.84 19.88 -17.00
C GLU A 60 4.73 20.99 -15.94
N GLY A 61 5.28 20.79 -14.73
CA GLY A 61 5.23 21.76 -13.64
C GLY A 61 3.81 21.99 -13.08
N VAL A 62 2.98 20.98 -13.10
CA VAL A 62 1.58 21.04 -12.69
C VAL A 62 1.35 20.32 -11.35
N ASP A 63 0.22 20.60 -10.69
CA ASP A 63 -0.20 19.88 -9.50
C ASP A 63 -0.70 18.46 -9.83
N GLU A 64 -0.86 17.63 -8.78
CA GLU A 64 -1.25 16.23 -8.91
C GLU A 64 -2.61 16.06 -9.59
N SER A 65 -3.60 16.90 -9.24
CA SER A 65 -4.95 16.83 -9.83
C SER A 65 -4.93 17.09 -11.33
N THR A 66 -4.15 18.08 -11.75
CA THR A 66 -3.95 18.42 -13.16
C THR A 66 -3.21 17.30 -13.88
N ALA A 67 -2.15 16.74 -13.27
CA ALA A 67 -1.39 15.64 -13.85
C ALA A 67 -2.25 14.38 -14.03
N GLN A 68 -3.08 14.05 -13.05
CA GLN A 68 -4.06 12.94 -13.16
C GLN A 68 -5.05 13.18 -14.31
N SER A 69 -5.60 14.40 -14.43
CA SER A 69 -6.49 14.77 -15.54
C SER A 69 -5.80 14.62 -16.90
N MET A 70 -4.54 15.09 -17.00
CA MET A 70 -3.74 14.94 -18.20
C MET A 70 -3.50 13.47 -18.54
N LEU A 71 -3.21 12.63 -17.56
CA LEU A 71 -3.02 11.19 -17.76
C LEU A 71 -4.25 10.53 -18.38
N TYR A 72 -5.45 10.87 -17.90
CA TYR A 72 -6.69 10.30 -18.44
C TYR A 72 -7.12 10.85 -19.79
N THR A 73 -6.77 12.09 -20.12
CA THR A 73 -7.27 12.77 -21.32
C THR A 73 -6.20 12.99 -22.39
N GLY A 74 -4.93 12.83 -22.03
CA GLY A 74 -3.78 13.17 -22.88
C GLY A 74 -3.43 12.14 -23.97
N GLY A 75 -4.09 10.99 -24.00
CA GLY A 75 -3.85 9.96 -25.02
C GLY A 75 -2.47 9.30 -24.89
N TYR A 76 -1.90 9.23 -23.70
CA TYR A 76 -0.60 8.61 -23.45
C TYR A 76 -0.59 7.12 -23.75
N THR A 77 0.52 6.64 -24.30
CA THR A 77 0.85 5.22 -24.33
C THR A 77 1.89 4.97 -23.24
N ILE A 78 1.61 4.07 -22.32
CA ILE A 78 2.48 3.74 -21.19
C ILE A 78 3.01 2.33 -21.41
N GLU A 79 4.34 2.22 -21.56
CA GLU A 79 5.05 0.96 -21.61
C GLU A 79 5.53 0.61 -20.20
N ALA A 80 5.32 -0.64 -19.79
CA ALA A 80 5.66 -1.11 -18.45
C ALA A 80 6.43 -2.44 -18.51
N THR A 81 7.23 -2.67 -17.49
CA THR A 81 8.08 -3.87 -17.36
C THR A 81 7.33 -5.08 -16.80
N VAL A 82 6.04 -4.95 -16.49
CA VAL A 82 5.25 -6.02 -15.88
C VAL A 82 5.26 -7.30 -16.74
N ASN A 83 5.52 -8.43 -16.06
CA ASN A 83 5.30 -9.74 -16.65
C ASN A 83 3.95 -10.29 -16.15
N PRO A 84 2.92 -10.36 -17.01
CA PRO A 84 1.57 -10.76 -16.58
C PRO A 84 1.51 -12.16 -15.96
N LYS A 85 2.37 -13.08 -16.39
CA LYS A 85 2.41 -14.44 -15.84
C LYS A 85 2.93 -14.44 -14.40
N ILE A 86 4.00 -13.68 -14.16
CA ILE A 86 4.59 -13.55 -12.81
C ILE A 86 3.62 -12.80 -11.91
N GLN A 87 3.04 -11.70 -12.39
CA GLN A 87 2.06 -10.91 -11.63
C GLN A 87 0.87 -11.77 -11.19
N THR A 88 0.27 -12.52 -12.12
CA THR A 88 -0.86 -13.41 -11.81
C THR A 88 -0.47 -14.53 -10.83
N ALA A 89 0.72 -15.11 -10.98
CA ALA A 89 1.20 -16.15 -10.06
C ALA A 89 1.39 -15.60 -8.64
N MET A 90 1.95 -14.39 -8.51
CA MET A 90 2.12 -13.73 -7.22
C MET A 90 0.78 -13.33 -6.59
N GLU A 91 -0.15 -12.81 -7.37
CA GLU A 91 -1.50 -12.48 -6.90
C GLU A 91 -2.21 -13.73 -6.38
N ASN A 92 -2.18 -14.82 -7.11
CA ASN A 92 -2.78 -16.09 -6.69
C ASN A 92 -2.15 -16.65 -5.40
N LEU A 93 -0.81 -16.52 -5.24
CA LEU A 93 -0.12 -16.91 -4.03
C LEU A 93 -0.56 -16.06 -2.84
N MET A 94 -0.67 -14.75 -3.03
CA MET A 94 -1.05 -13.81 -1.96
C MET A 94 -2.55 -13.84 -1.62
N LEU A 95 -3.39 -14.34 -2.53
CA LEU A 95 -4.80 -14.65 -2.25
C LEU A 95 -4.93 -15.86 -1.33
N ASN A 96 -4.01 -16.82 -1.44
CA ASN A 96 -3.99 -17.99 -0.58
C ASN A 96 -3.50 -17.60 0.82
N THR A 97 -4.44 -17.35 1.68
CA THR A 97 -4.19 -16.96 3.08
C THR A 97 -4.18 -18.16 4.02
N ASP A 98 -3.91 -19.35 3.49
CA ASP A 98 -3.73 -20.58 4.25
C ASP A 98 -2.51 -20.44 5.18
N ASP A 99 -2.65 -20.87 6.44
CA ASP A 99 -1.60 -20.82 7.45
C ASP A 99 -0.33 -21.62 7.07
N ALA A 100 -0.46 -22.55 6.11
CA ALA A 100 0.69 -23.28 5.58
C ALA A 100 1.70 -22.38 4.84
N TYR A 101 1.22 -21.35 4.14
CA TYR A 101 2.07 -20.41 3.40
C TYR A 101 2.34 -19.13 4.17
N PHE A 102 1.35 -18.66 4.90
CA PHE A 102 1.44 -17.44 5.69
C PHE A 102 0.93 -17.72 7.10
N PRO A 103 1.75 -18.37 7.95
CA PRO A 103 1.39 -18.65 9.33
C PRO A 103 1.34 -17.33 10.10
N ALA A 104 0.28 -16.60 9.86
CA ALA A 104 0.08 -15.30 10.44
C ALA A 104 -1.06 -15.41 11.42
N GLY A 105 -0.74 -15.34 12.65
CA GLY A 105 -1.72 -15.13 13.67
C GLY A 105 -2.46 -13.80 13.47
N TRP A 106 -3.69 -13.77 13.83
CA TRP A 106 -4.36 -12.55 14.20
C TRP A 106 -3.69 -12.00 15.46
N HIS A 107 -3.44 -10.71 15.51
CA HIS A 107 -2.97 -10.04 16.71
C HIS A 107 -3.87 -8.86 17.02
N GLU A 108 -3.97 -8.55 18.30
CA GLU A 108 -4.72 -7.38 18.75
C GLU A 108 -3.85 -6.13 18.61
N GLU A 109 -4.42 -5.10 18.01
CA GLU A 109 -3.82 -3.77 17.90
C GLU A 109 -4.68 -2.77 18.69
N GLU A 110 -4.01 -1.93 19.46
CA GLU A 110 -4.65 -0.84 20.20
C GLU A 110 -4.76 0.40 19.29
N VAL A 111 -5.96 0.96 19.19
CA VAL A 111 -6.25 2.12 18.34
C VAL A 111 -7.16 3.12 19.08
N THR A 112 -7.14 4.37 18.67
CA THR A 112 -7.97 5.43 19.28
C THR A 112 -9.38 5.51 18.70
N SER A 113 -9.63 4.83 17.61
CA SER A 113 -10.95 4.77 16.97
C SER A 113 -11.10 3.45 16.20
N ILE A 114 -12.32 2.97 16.08
CA ILE A 114 -12.71 1.80 15.27
C ILE A 114 -13.44 2.31 14.03
N SER A 115 -13.09 1.81 12.86
CA SER A 115 -13.79 2.04 11.61
C SER A 115 -14.71 0.86 11.27
N ASP A 116 -15.62 1.06 10.31
CA ASP A 116 -16.56 0.01 9.88
C ASP A 116 -15.85 -1.21 9.25
N ASP A 117 -14.62 -1.03 8.76
CA ASP A 117 -13.80 -2.10 8.18
C ASP A 117 -12.97 -2.86 9.23
N ASP A 118 -12.95 -2.41 10.50
CA ASP A 118 -12.17 -3.03 11.55
C ASP A 118 -12.92 -4.22 12.21
N VAL A 119 -12.17 -5.27 12.52
CA VAL A 119 -12.67 -6.39 13.32
C VAL A 119 -12.42 -6.09 14.80
N GLN A 120 -13.39 -5.45 15.44
CA GLN A 120 -13.29 -5.06 16.85
C GLN A 120 -13.19 -6.28 17.76
N VAL A 121 -12.35 -6.17 18.80
CA VAL A 121 -12.23 -7.20 19.85
C VAL A 121 -13.24 -6.92 20.96
N TYR A 122 -13.87 -7.98 21.44
CA TYR A 122 -14.85 -7.94 22.52
C TYR A 122 -14.39 -8.77 23.71
N ASN A 123 -14.79 -8.39 24.90
CA ASN A 123 -14.66 -9.17 26.12
C ASN A 123 -15.64 -10.36 26.11
N GLU A 124 -15.47 -11.30 27.04
CA GLU A 124 -16.35 -12.47 27.18
C GLU A 124 -17.81 -12.11 27.45
N ASP A 125 -18.06 -10.94 28.05
CA ASP A 125 -19.39 -10.41 28.33
C ASP A 125 -20.06 -9.72 27.12
N GLY A 126 -19.39 -9.69 25.96
CA GLY A 126 -19.88 -9.05 24.74
C GLY A 126 -19.69 -7.53 24.69
N THR A 127 -19.00 -6.94 25.66
CA THR A 127 -18.64 -5.52 25.63
C THR A 127 -17.37 -5.29 24.81
N PRO A 128 -17.21 -4.14 24.11
CA PRO A 128 -15.98 -3.82 23.43
C PRO A 128 -14.78 -3.83 24.37
N LYS A 129 -13.70 -4.49 23.98
CA LYS A 129 -12.44 -4.43 24.73
C LYS A 129 -11.84 -3.04 24.60
N THR A 130 -11.68 -2.37 25.73
CA THR A 130 -11.14 -1.00 25.81
C THR A 130 -10.14 -0.85 26.94
N ARG A 131 -9.28 0.16 26.83
CA ARG A 131 -8.38 0.63 27.89
C ARG A 131 -8.45 2.15 27.94
N THR A 132 -8.49 2.71 29.14
CA THR A 132 -8.37 4.15 29.33
C THR A 132 -6.93 4.50 29.72
N GLY A 133 -6.30 5.40 28.99
CA GLY A 133 -4.98 5.93 29.29
C GLY A 133 -5.01 6.89 30.48
N ASP A 134 -3.83 7.23 31.01
CA ASP A 134 -3.68 8.16 32.13
C ASP A 134 -4.15 9.59 31.80
N ASP A 135 -4.18 9.93 30.51
CA ASP A 135 -4.67 11.19 29.95
C ASP A 135 -6.20 11.20 29.71
N GLY A 136 -6.89 10.10 30.05
CA GLY A 136 -8.33 9.93 29.80
C GLY A 136 -8.68 9.46 28.38
N THR A 137 -7.72 9.23 27.50
CA THR A 137 -7.96 8.71 26.16
C THR A 137 -8.47 7.28 26.24
N VAL A 138 -9.57 6.97 25.54
CA VAL A 138 -10.10 5.61 25.42
C VAL A 138 -9.49 4.95 24.21
N TYR A 139 -8.87 3.81 24.44
CA TYR A 139 -8.30 2.95 23.41
C TYR A 139 -9.21 1.75 23.19
N TYR A 140 -9.38 1.34 21.94
CA TYR A 140 -10.12 0.18 21.50
C TYR A 140 -9.14 -0.86 20.99
N TYR A 141 -9.55 -2.11 20.95
CA TYR A 141 -8.75 -3.20 20.38
C TYR A 141 -9.40 -3.74 19.13
N ARG A 142 -8.62 -3.89 18.06
CA ARG A 142 -9.05 -4.55 16.83
C ARG A 142 -8.14 -5.73 16.52
N ASN A 143 -8.71 -6.75 15.90
CA ASN A 143 -7.95 -7.86 15.37
C ASN A 143 -7.34 -7.48 14.03
N VAL A 144 -6.03 -7.53 13.92
CA VAL A 144 -5.27 -7.25 12.71
C VAL A 144 -4.58 -8.51 12.24
N ARG A 145 -4.70 -8.80 10.97
CA ARG A 145 -3.97 -9.89 10.35
C ARG A 145 -2.58 -9.40 9.93
N THR A 146 -1.55 -10.18 10.23
CA THR A 146 -0.21 -9.96 9.70
C THR A 146 -0.28 -9.86 8.17
N GLN A 147 0.38 -8.87 7.63
CA GLN A 147 0.41 -8.59 6.20
C GLN A 147 1.76 -8.98 5.59
N ALA A 148 1.75 -9.25 4.30
CA ALA A 148 2.97 -9.46 3.53
C ALA A 148 2.90 -8.68 2.22
N ALA A 149 4.06 -8.42 1.64
CA ALA A 149 4.21 -7.82 0.32
C ALA A 149 5.33 -8.53 -0.44
N MET A 150 5.25 -8.52 -1.74
CA MET A 150 6.21 -9.21 -2.61
C MET A 150 6.51 -8.36 -3.84
N VAL A 151 7.79 -8.31 -4.23
CA VAL A 151 8.27 -7.67 -5.45
C VAL A 151 9.19 -8.64 -6.17
N THR A 152 9.05 -8.74 -7.48
CA THR A 152 9.97 -9.47 -8.35
C THR A 152 10.68 -8.51 -9.28
N LEU A 153 12.02 -8.57 -9.29
CA LEU A 153 12.87 -7.80 -10.19
C LEU A 153 13.65 -8.74 -11.11
N ASP A 154 14.02 -8.24 -12.28
CA ASP A 154 15.04 -8.87 -13.09
C ASP A 154 16.45 -8.40 -12.67
N TYR A 155 17.50 -8.92 -13.34
CA TYR A 155 18.89 -8.56 -13.05
C TYR A 155 19.27 -7.15 -13.52
N ASP A 156 18.44 -6.54 -14.35
CA ASP A 156 18.61 -5.14 -14.81
C ASP A 156 17.92 -4.14 -13.88
N GLY A 157 17.21 -4.65 -12.85
CA GLY A 157 16.51 -3.83 -11.86
C GLY A 157 15.07 -3.47 -12.25
N ASN A 158 14.54 -4.01 -13.35
CA ASN A 158 13.15 -3.77 -13.73
C ASN A 158 12.20 -4.52 -12.80
N VAL A 159 11.15 -3.86 -12.36
CA VAL A 159 10.07 -4.50 -11.57
C VAL A 159 9.17 -5.29 -12.52
N LEU A 160 9.19 -6.61 -12.39
CA LEU A 160 8.39 -7.51 -13.22
C LEU A 160 7.01 -7.80 -12.63
N ALA A 161 6.88 -7.75 -11.31
CA ALA A 161 5.63 -7.97 -10.61
C ALA A 161 5.66 -7.35 -9.20
N MET A 162 4.48 -7.00 -8.68
CA MET A 162 4.35 -6.39 -7.36
C MET A 162 2.99 -6.73 -6.75
N VAL A 163 2.99 -7.20 -5.50
CA VAL A 163 1.78 -7.40 -4.69
C VAL A 163 2.01 -6.79 -3.31
N GLY A 164 1.15 -5.87 -2.91
CA GLY A 164 1.33 -5.03 -1.72
C GLY A 164 0.53 -5.43 -0.50
N GLY A 165 -0.12 -6.60 -0.50
CA GLY A 165 -0.89 -7.08 0.64
C GLY A 165 -1.35 -8.52 0.48
N LEU A 166 -1.70 -9.16 1.60
CA LEU A 166 -2.36 -10.47 1.64
C LEU A 166 -3.87 -10.32 1.42
N GLY A 167 -4.46 -11.32 0.76
CA GLY A 167 -5.88 -11.40 0.49
C GLY A 167 -6.29 -10.64 -0.77
N GLU A 168 -7.60 -10.59 -1.00
CA GLU A 168 -8.18 -9.95 -2.17
C GLU A 168 -8.02 -8.43 -2.10
N LYS A 169 -7.53 -7.86 -3.19
CA LYS A 169 -7.49 -6.40 -3.35
C LYS A 169 -8.87 -5.90 -3.79
N THR A 170 -9.55 -5.20 -2.91
CA THR A 170 -10.94 -4.75 -3.11
C THR A 170 -11.07 -3.33 -3.65
N LYS A 171 -10.01 -2.52 -3.55
CA LYS A 171 -10.02 -1.10 -3.97
C LYS A 171 -8.76 -0.79 -4.77
N SER A 172 -8.91 -0.01 -5.86
CA SER A 172 -7.78 0.58 -6.59
C SER A 172 -7.11 1.66 -5.72
N LEU A 173 -5.82 1.92 -5.96
CA LEU A 173 -5.01 2.89 -5.22
C LEU A 173 -5.02 2.69 -3.69
N SER A 174 -5.23 1.45 -3.25
CA SER A 174 -5.16 1.09 -1.84
C SER A 174 -3.70 0.99 -1.35
N LEU A 175 -3.52 0.89 -0.02
CA LEU A 175 -2.20 0.79 0.60
C LEU A 175 -1.37 -0.33 -0.04
N ASN A 176 -0.27 0.06 -0.67
CA ASN A 176 0.70 -0.85 -1.28
C ASN A 176 1.94 -0.95 -0.37
N ARG A 177 2.08 -2.06 0.36
CA ARG A 177 3.22 -2.27 1.28
C ARG A 177 4.52 -2.62 0.57
N ALA A 178 4.46 -2.96 -0.71
CA ALA A 178 5.64 -3.18 -1.55
C ALA A 178 6.21 -1.86 -2.11
N TYR A 179 5.43 -0.77 -2.06
CA TYR A 179 5.78 0.51 -2.64
C TYR A 179 5.24 1.66 -1.75
N GLY A 180 6.12 2.60 -1.41
CA GLY A 180 5.73 3.80 -0.66
C GLY A 180 5.56 3.62 0.85
N VAL A 181 5.88 2.44 1.41
CA VAL A 181 5.88 2.19 2.86
C VAL A 181 7.30 2.03 3.35
N THR A 182 7.68 2.87 4.31
CA THR A 182 8.99 2.77 4.96
C THR A 182 8.93 1.84 6.16
N ARG A 183 9.84 0.86 6.21
CA ARG A 183 10.00 -0.07 7.32
C ARG A 183 11.47 -0.21 7.68
N GLN A 184 11.72 -0.56 8.93
CA GLN A 184 13.05 -0.87 9.41
C GLN A 184 13.54 -2.17 8.74
N THR A 185 14.70 -2.10 8.09
CA THR A 185 15.23 -3.22 7.30
C THR A 185 15.79 -4.35 8.17
N GLY A 186 16.26 -4.03 9.36
CA GLY A 186 16.94 -4.99 10.22
C GLY A 186 18.12 -5.65 9.46
N SER A 187 18.32 -6.93 9.70
CA SER A 187 19.42 -7.71 9.07
C SER A 187 19.30 -7.92 7.55
N THR A 188 18.15 -7.61 6.95
CA THR A 188 17.97 -7.69 5.48
C THR A 188 18.83 -6.69 4.72
N ILE A 189 19.39 -5.68 5.40
CA ILE A 189 20.34 -4.73 4.81
C ILE A 189 21.73 -5.33 4.60
N LYS A 190 22.10 -6.43 5.30
CA LYS A 190 23.45 -7.00 5.27
C LYS A 190 23.95 -7.33 3.87
N PRO A 191 23.17 -7.97 2.97
CA PRO A 191 23.63 -8.26 1.61
C PRO A 191 24.03 -6.99 0.85
N ILE A 192 23.26 -5.93 0.95
CA ILE A 192 23.48 -4.68 0.20
C ILE A 192 24.45 -3.77 0.94
N GLY A 193 24.26 -3.55 2.23
CA GLY A 193 25.02 -2.57 3.02
C GLY A 193 26.37 -3.05 3.50
N ALA A 194 26.60 -4.37 3.62
CA ALA A 194 27.86 -4.91 4.11
C ALA A 194 28.58 -5.78 3.06
N TYR A 195 27.93 -6.82 2.56
CA TYR A 195 28.60 -7.78 1.69
C TYR A 195 28.85 -7.24 0.29
N ALA A 196 27.87 -6.55 -0.32
CA ALA A 196 28.05 -5.96 -1.65
C ALA A 196 29.20 -4.94 -1.65
N LEU A 197 29.23 -4.05 -0.65
CA LEU A 197 30.31 -3.09 -0.48
C LEU A 197 31.65 -3.76 -0.16
N GLY A 198 31.63 -4.79 0.68
CA GLY A 198 32.82 -5.57 1.00
C GLY A 198 33.43 -6.25 -0.23
N ILE A 199 32.60 -6.76 -1.14
CA ILE A 199 33.04 -7.36 -2.42
C ILE A 199 33.55 -6.26 -3.36
N GLU A 200 32.82 -5.16 -3.50
CA GLU A 200 33.21 -4.03 -4.37
C GLU A 200 34.58 -3.45 -3.99
N TYR A 201 34.85 -3.31 -2.70
CA TYR A 201 36.14 -2.86 -2.20
C TYR A 201 37.21 -3.95 -2.09
N GLY A 202 36.91 -5.17 -2.51
CA GLY A 202 37.87 -6.32 -2.46
C GLY A 202 38.22 -6.78 -1.05
N LEU A 203 37.43 -6.41 -0.04
CA LEU A 203 37.65 -6.78 1.36
C LEU A 203 37.21 -8.22 1.66
N VAL A 204 36.19 -8.69 0.94
CA VAL A 204 35.64 -10.04 1.06
C VAL A 204 35.34 -10.63 -0.33
N ASN A 205 35.27 -11.93 -0.45
CA ASN A 205 34.84 -12.66 -1.63
C ASN A 205 34.00 -13.88 -1.20
N TRP A 206 33.50 -14.64 -2.16
CA TRP A 206 32.62 -15.80 -1.90
C TRP A 206 33.24 -16.90 -1.03
N SER A 207 34.58 -16.95 -0.93
CA SER A 207 35.31 -17.92 -0.12
C SER A 207 35.96 -17.32 1.14
N THR A 208 35.69 -16.06 1.44
CA THR A 208 36.21 -15.42 2.64
C THR A 208 35.60 -16.05 3.89
N MET A 209 36.47 -16.61 4.72
CA MET A 209 36.09 -17.14 6.03
C MET A 209 36.00 -16.00 7.05
N LEU A 210 34.86 -15.88 7.69
CA LEU A 210 34.67 -14.94 8.79
C LEU A 210 34.94 -15.65 10.12
N ASN A 211 35.72 -15.02 10.95
CA ASN A 211 35.95 -15.48 12.31
C ASN A 211 34.89 -14.99 13.26
N ASN A 212 33.99 -15.88 13.70
CA ASN A 212 32.93 -15.60 14.66
C ASN A 212 33.42 -15.74 16.12
N SER A 213 34.73 -15.54 16.38
CA SER A 213 35.23 -15.44 17.74
C SER A 213 34.81 -14.13 18.40
N PRO A 214 34.72 -14.07 19.74
CA PRO A 214 34.42 -12.83 20.42
C PRO A 214 35.36 -11.72 20.00
N LEU A 215 34.78 -10.61 19.47
CA LEU A 215 35.55 -9.43 19.08
C LEU A 215 36.08 -8.67 20.27
N TYR A 216 35.37 -8.76 21.39
CA TYR A 216 35.71 -8.04 22.59
C TYR A 216 35.29 -8.86 23.83
N GLN A 217 36.18 -8.95 24.77
CA GLN A 217 35.88 -9.53 26.08
C GLN A 217 36.17 -8.46 27.16
N LYS A 218 35.13 -7.93 27.77
CA LYS A 218 35.21 -7.13 28.98
C LYS A 218 34.89 -8.03 30.14
N GLN A 219 35.44 -7.72 31.33
CA GLN A 219 35.18 -8.46 32.54
C GLN A 219 33.70 -8.85 32.62
N ASP A 220 33.42 -10.14 32.58
CA ASP A 220 32.07 -10.75 32.66
C ASP A 220 31.13 -10.57 31.47
N MET A 221 31.58 -10.05 30.30
CA MET A 221 30.74 -9.91 29.11
C MET A 221 31.50 -10.37 27.88
N VAL A 222 30.91 -11.33 27.17
CA VAL A 222 31.37 -11.81 25.85
C VAL A 222 30.28 -11.44 24.84
N ILE A 223 30.62 -10.61 23.86
CA ILE A 223 29.71 -10.24 22.77
C ILE A 223 30.01 -11.20 21.59
N ARG A 224 28.99 -11.90 21.14
CA ARG A 224 29.02 -12.77 19.96
C ARG A 224 27.97 -12.28 18.96
N ASP A 225 28.11 -12.72 17.69
CA ASP A 225 27.18 -12.35 16.62
C ASP A 225 25.74 -12.84 16.92
N GLU A 226 25.61 -13.93 17.63
CA GLU A 226 24.34 -14.54 18.05
C GLU A 226 23.61 -13.77 19.19
N ASP A 227 24.25 -12.75 19.76
CA ASP A 227 23.68 -11.93 20.82
C ASP A 227 22.95 -10.66 20.29
N TYR A 228 22.77 -10.56 18.93
CA TYR A 228 22.08 -9.45 18.25
C TYR A 228 20.84 -9.90 17.49
#